data_24a988122e09a3799e8568fa479061d8
#
_entry.id   24a988122e09a3799e8568fa479061d8
#
_cell.length_a   1.000
_cell.length_b   1.000
_cell.length_c   1.000
_cell.angle_alpha   90.00
_cell.angle_beta   90.00
_cell.angle_gamma   90.00
#
_symmetry.space_group_name_H-M   'P 1'
#
loop_
_entity.id
_entity.type
_entity.pdbx_description
1 polymer ?
#
loop_
_entity_poly.entity_id
_entity_poly.type
_entity_poly.pdbx_seq_one_letter_code
_entity_poly.pdbx_strand_id
1 'polypeptide(L)'
;MTSRAIEGIDADQWSLTRLGTTGFIGGEAFYTISQAHPEIEWTSLVRNSDKGAKVAAQYPKVRLVYGDLDSASLIEEESRNADIVCHWANADHEGAAHAIVKGLASKSSTSYLIHTSGTGILLYKDIDSNTYGEASSHVYNDWDNLSDVTNLPDHAPHRVVDKIILQAGTEHADKVKTAIVCPPTIYGRGRGPDNPRSHQVPELTRCTIQQGHGFHVGAGKTYWSNVHVQDLAQCYLKLVEAAINGGKPATWGPEGYYFTENEDFVWGDVSQWVATEAKKQGLIKDDKVQSFTKEQADGLTTWGSAMWGANSRARAVRARKLLGWEPKCASLKDTIPKTVAYEAQRLNTEPGHAAKAAGEA
;
A
#
# COMPACT_ATOMS: atom_id res chain seq x y z
N MET A 1 -6.01 -5.33 -33.74
CA MET A 1 -5.01 -6.41 -33.76
C MET A 1 -5.52 -7.47 -32.81
N THR A 2 -5.86 -8.62 -33.35
CA THR A 2 -6.57 -9.71 -32.71
C THR A 2 -5.78 -10.32 -31.57
N SER A 3 -6.38 -10.38 -30.38
CA SER A 3 -5.94 -11.14 -29.22
C SER A 3 -5.66 -12.59 -29.66
N ARG A 4 -4.43 -13.06 -29.56
CA ARG A 4 -4.14 -14.49 -29.60
C ARG A 4 -4.59 -15.08 -28.27
N ALA A 5 -5.67 -15.84 -28.30
CA ALA A 5 -6.03 -16.76 -27.23
C ALA A 5 -4.82 -17.70 -27.00
N ILE A 6 -4.33 -17.76 -25.77
CA ILE A 6 -3.35 -18.77 -25.36
C ILE A 6 -4.13 -20.05 -25.19
N GLU A 7 -3.94 -21.00 -26.13
CA GLU A 7 -4.54 -22.33 -26.08
C GLU A 7 -3.97 -23.08 -24.88
N GLY A 8 -4.86 -23.50 -23.96
CA GLY A 8 -4.61 -24.57 -23.02
C GLY A 8 -4.60 -24.28 -21.52
N ILE A 9 -4.99 -23.10 -21.06
CA ILE A 9 -5.22 -22.86 -19.62
C ILE A 9 -6.68 -22.46 -19.45
N ASP A 10 -7.45 -23.33 -18.81
CA ASP A 10 -8.84 -23.07 -18.44
C ASP A 10 -8.84 -21.95 -17.39
N ALA A 11 -9.17 -20.73 -17.79
CA ALA A 11 -9.20 -19.57 -16.92
C ALA A 11 -10.24 -19.71 -15.78
N ASP A 12 -11.16 -20.64 -15.91
CA ASP A 12 -12.23 -20.95 -14.94
C ASP A 12 -11.72 -21.74 -13.70
N GLN A 13 -10.42 -21.97 -13.54
CA GLN A 13 -9.86 -22.84 -12.48
C GLN A 13 -8.97 -22.11 -11.45
N TRP A 14 -8.74 -20.81 -11.56
CA TRP A 14 -7.88 -20.10 -10.61
C TRP A 14 -8.64 -19.66 -9.35
N SER A 15 -8.17 -20.14 -8.19
CA SER A 15 -8.67 -19.72 -6.89
C SER A 15 -7.75 -18.70 -6.24
N LEU A 16 -8.27 -17.53 -5.88
CA LEU A 16 -7.52 -16.48 -5.22
C LEU A 16 -8.05 -16.21 -3.82
N THR A 17 -7.16 -16.28 -2.84
CA THR A 17 -7.43 -15.84 -1.47
C THR A 17 -6.74 -14.50 -1.20
N ARG A 18 -7.41 -13.60 -0.47
CA ARG A 18 -6.90 -12.27 -0.19
C ARG A 18 -7.24 -11.79 1.20
N LEU A 19 -6.28 -11.06 1.76
CA LEU A 19 -6.37 -10.37 3.03
C LEU A 19 -6.30 -8.86 2.79
N GLY A 20 -7.18 -8.09 3.41
CA GLY A 20 -7.16 -6.63 3.32
C GLY A 20 -8.08 -5.99 2.27
N THR A 21 -9.08 -6.71 1.75
CA THR A 21 -10.06 -6.24 0.73
C THR A 21 -10.78 -4.95 1.11
N THR A 22 -11.02 -4.72 2.38
CA THR A 22 -11.69 -3.52 2.90
C THR A 22 -10.72 -2.36 3.17
N GLY A 23 -9.42 -2.57 2.96
CA GLY A 23 -8.39 -1.55 3.03
C GLY A 23 -8.31 -0.69 1.77
N PHE A 24 -7.54 0.40 1.85
CA PHE A 24 -7.35 1.32 0.73
C PHE A 24 -6.66 0.66 -0.47
N ILE A 25 -5.51 0.02 -0.24
CA ILE A 25 -4.73 -0.67 -1.29
C ILE A 25 -5.48 -1.89 -1.80
N GLY A 26 -5.87 -2.79 -0.89
CA GLY A 26 -6.51 -4.06 -1.25
C GLY A 26 -7.87 -3.87 -1.90
N GLY A 27 -8.64 -2.86 -1.49
CA GLY A 27 -9.91 -2.53 -2.12
C GLY A 27 -9.74 -2.08 -3.58
N GLU A 28 -8.76 -1.22 -3.85
CA GLU A 28 -8.48 -0.75 -5.22
C GLU A 28 -7.88 -1.85 -6.10
N ALA A 29 -6.92 -2.62 -5.56
CA ALA A 29 -6.33 -3.75 -6.27
C ALA A 29 -7.40 -4.78 -6.64
N PHE A 30 -8.27 -5.13 -5.69
CA PHE A 30 -9.38 -6.04 -5.96
C PHE A 30 -10.35 -5.48 -7.01
N TYR A 31 -10.74 -4.21 -6.90
CA TYR A 31 -11.58 -3.57 -7.92
C TYR A 31 -10.96 -3.73 -9.31
N THR A 32 -9.70 -3.38 -9.45
CA THR A 32 -9.00 -3.41 -10.74
C THR A 32 -8.89 -4.82 -11.32
N ILE A 33 -8.53 -5.82 -10.50
CA ILE A 33 -8.36 -7.19 -10.95
C ILE A 33 -9.71 -7.83 -11.27
N SER A 34 -10.75 -7.62 -10.45
CA SER A 34 -12.08 -8.19 -10.70
C SER A 34 -12.79 -7.61 -11.92
N GLN A 35 -12.43 -6.37 -12.32
CA GLN A 35 -12.92 -5.81 -13.59
C GLN A 35 -12.23 -6.41 -14.80
N ALA A 36 -10.94 -6.74 -14.69
CA ALA A 36 -10.16 -7.35 -15.78
C ALA A 36 -10.44 -8.85 -15.91
N HIS A 37 -10.68 -9.53 -14.79
CA HIS A 37 -10.83 -10.98 -14.67
C HIS A 37 -12.06 -11.34 -13.83
N PRO A 38 -13.28 -11.13 -14.35
CA PRO A 38 -14.54 -11.45 -13.66
C PRO A 38 -14.79 -12.95 -13.49
N GLU A 39 -14.03 -13.78 -14.19
CA GLU A 39 -14.07 -15.26 -14.15
C GLU A 39 -13.37 -15.86 -12.95
N ILE A 40 -12.42 -15.13 -12.33
CA ILE A 40 -11.64 -15.66 -11.20
C ILE A 40 -12.52 -15.87 -9.97
N GLU A 41 -12.37 -17.03 -9.33
CA GLU A 41 -13.00 -17.29 -8.04
C GLU A 41 -12.23 -16.62 -6.89
N TRP A 42 -12.95 -15.84 -6.09
CA TRP A 42 -12.35 -15.06 -5.03
C TRP A 42 -12.83 -15.46 -3.64
N THR A 43 -11.89 -15.62 -2.73
CA THR A 43 -12.15 -15.67 -1.29
C THR A 43 -11.60 -14.44 -0.61
N SER A 44 -12.37 -13.84 0.28
CA SER A 44 -11.98 -12.65 1.04
C SER A 44 -12.10 -12.90 2.53
N LEU A 45 -10.97 -12.72 3.25
CA LEU A 45 -10.98 -12.66 4.71
C LEU A 45 -11.51 -11.30 5.17
N VAL A 46 -12.55 -11.32 5.98
CA VAL A 46 -13.20 -10.14 6.56
C VAL A 46 -13.38 -10.30 8.07
N ARG A 47 -13.18 -9.20 8.82
CA ARG A 47 -13.14 -9.25 10.29
C ARG A 47 -14.51 -9.41 10.95
N ASN A 48 -15.57 -8.94 10.29
CA ASN A 48 -16.93 -8.97 10.84
C ASN A 48 -17.99 -8.85 9.72
N SER A 49 -19.26 -8.99 10.11
CA SER A 49 -20.42 -8.93 9.23
C SER A 49 -20.55 -7.60 8.49
N ASP A 50 -20.23 -6.47 9.14
CA ASP A 50 -20.36 -5.14 8.50
C ASP A 50 -19.37 -4.98 7.36
N LYS A 51 -18.13 -5.42 7.55
CA LYS A 51 -17.12 -5.46 6.49
C LYS A 51 -17.51 -6.45 5.39
N GLY A 52 -18.03 -7.62 5.78
CA GLY A 52 -18.54 -8.63 4.85
C GLY A 52 -19.68 -8.10 4.00
N ALA A 53 -20.65 -7.40 4.59
CA ALA A 53 -21.76 -6.80 3.87
C ALA A 53 -21.32 -5.79 2.82
N LYS A 54 -20.34 -4.94 3.13
CA LYS A 54 -19.76 -3.99 2.15
C LYS A 54 -19.08 -4.70 0.98
N VAL A 55 -18.35 -5.78 1.25
CA VAL A 55 -17.72 -6.57 0.20
C VAL A 55 -18.79 -7.27 -0.65
N ALA A 56 -19.78 -7.93 -0.05
CA ALA A 56 -20.85 -8.64 -0.76
C ALA A 56 -21.71 -7.70 -1.60
N ALA A 57 -21.95 -6.47 -1.13
CA ALA A 57 -22.72 -5.48 -1.90
C ALA A 57 -22.04 -5.09 -3.22
N GLN A 58 -20.71 -4.99 -3.25
CA GLN A 58 -19.97 -4.66 -4.46
C GLN A 58 -19.60 -5.90 -5.30
N TYR A 59 -19.42 -7.07 -4.65
CA TYR A 59 -18.95 -8.31 -5.25
C TYR A 59 -19.78 -9.52 -4.78
N PRO A 60 -20.99 -9.72 -5.33
CA PRO A 60 -21.93 -10.73 -4.84
C PRO A 60 -21.44 -12.18 -4.97
N LYS A 61 -20.52 -12.45 -5.88
CA LYS A 61 -19.97 -13.81 -6.14
C LYS A 61 -18.78 -14.17 -5.23
N VAL A 62 -18.29 -13.24 -4.41
CA VAL A 62 -17.13 -13.47 -3.57
C VAL A 62 -17.47 -14.35 -2.38
N ARG A 63 -16.69 -15.40 -2.17
CA ARG A 63 -16.76 -16.20 -0.94
C ARG A 63 -16.15 -15.41 0.21
N LEU A 64 -16.90 -15.22 1.27
CA LEU A 64 -16.45 -14.56 2.48
C LEU A 64 -16.04 -15.59 3.54
N VAL A 65 -14.89 -15.38 4.15
CA VAL A 65 -14.47 -16.10 5.36
C VAL A 65 -14.24 -15.08 6.49
N TYR A 66 -14.72 -15.42 7.68
CA TYR A 66 -14.74 -14.52 8.81
C TYR A 66 -13.60 -14.84 9.79
N GLY A 67 -12.71 -13.90 9.99
CA GLY A 67 -11.56 -13.97 10.86
C GLY A 67 -10.72 -12.71 10.75
N ASP A 68 -9.67 -12.65 11.51
CA ASP A 68 -8.67 -11.57 11.51
C ASP A 68 -7.27 -12.11 11.18
N LEU A 69 -6.24 -11.29 11.32
CA LEU A 69 -4.87 -11.70 11.03
C LEU A 69 -4.29 -12.67 12.09
N ASP A 70 -4.90 -12.75 13.27
CA ASP A 70 -4.54 -13.71 14.32
C ASP A 70 -5.20 -15.08 14.11
N SER A 71 -6.13 -15.21 13.17
CA SER A 71 -6.83 -16.46 12.81
C SER A 71 -5.92 -17.38 11.98
N ALA A 72 -4.75 -17.75 12.52
CA ALA A 72 -3.67 -18.41 11.79
C ALA A 72 -4.11 -19.73 11.10
N SER A 73 -4.90 -20.58 11.78
CA SER A 73 -5.37 -21.85 11.21
C SER A 73 -6.29 -21.63 10.01
N LEU A 74 -7.16 -20.62 10.06
CA LEU A 74 -8.03 -20.24 8.95
C LEU A 74 -7.21 -19.72 7.77
N ILE A 75 -6.24 -18.83 8.03
CA ILE A 75 -5.36 -18.28 6.99
C ILE A 75 -4.53 -19.39 6.34
N GLU A 76 -3.99 -20.32 7.11
CA GLU A 76 -3.26 -21.48 6.59
C GLU A 76 -4.14 -22.34 5.68
N GLU A 77 -5.36 -22.65 6.12
CA GLU A 77 -6.31 -23.48 5.34
C GLU A 77 -6.69 -22.80 4.02
N GLU A 78 -7.08 -21.52 4.07
CA GLU A 78 -7.47 -20.76 2.89
C GLU A 78 -6.29 -20.56 1.93
N SER A 79 -5.07 -20.39 2.45
CA SER A 79 -3.86 -20.31 1.62
C SER A 79 -3.52 -21.65 0.96
N ARG A 80 -3.74 -22.77 1.65
CA ARG A 80 -3.56 -24.12 1.08
C ARG A 80 -4.50 -24.37 -0.08
N ASN A 81 -5.70 -23.82 -0.05
CA ASN A 81 -6.72 -24.01 -1.07
C ASN A 81 -6.61 -23.01 -2.23
N ALA A 82 -5.74 -21.99 -2.11
CA ALA A 82 -5.58 -20.96 -3.12
C ALA A 82 -4.40 -21.24 -4.06
N ASP A 83 -4.50 -20.79 -5.31
CA ASP A 83 -3.39 -20.79 -6.27
C ASP A 83 -2.59 -19.48 -6.17
N ILE A 84 -3.27 -18.39 -5.88
CA ILE A 84 -2.66 -17.08 -5.66
C ILE A 84 -3.18 -16.51 -4.34
N VAL A 85 -2.27 -16.07 -3.47
CA VAL A 85 -2.61 -15.33 -2.26
C VAL A 85 -2.15 -13.87 -2.42
N CYS A 86 -3.08 -12.94 -2.27
CA CYS A 86 -2.79 -11.50 -2.24
C CYS A 86 -2.89 -10.99 -0.80
N HIS A 87 -1.76 -10.63 -0.22
CA HIS A 87 -1.69 -10.08 1.13
C HIS A 87 -1.59 -8.56 1.07
N TRP A 88 -2.72 -7.87 1.15
CA TRP A 88 -2.87 -6.40 1.16
C TRP A 88 -3.25 -5.86 2.55
N ALA A 89 -3.19 -6.69 3.59
CA ALA A 89 -3.49 -6.30 4.96
C ALA A 89 -2.26 -5.66 5.65
N ASN A 90 -2.17 -5.79 6.98
CA ASN A 90 -1.04 -5.23 7.72
C ASN A 90 0.28 -5.89 7.31
N ALA A 91 1.20 -5.08 6.76
CA ALA A 91 2.51 -5.51 6.30
C ALA A 91 3.43 -6.03 7.41
N ASP A 92 3.13 -5.72 8.67
CA ASP A 92 3.96 -6.05 9.84
C ASP A 92 3.41 -7.22 10.66
N HIS A 93 2.41 -7.95 10.13
CA HIS A 93 1.80 -9.04 10.87
C HIS A 93 2.49 -10.38 10.59
N GLU A 94 3.49 -10.71 11.39
CA GLU A 94 4.32 -11.92 11.24
C GLU A 94 3.49 -13.22 11.27
N GLY A 95 2.53 -13.34 12.20
CA GLY A 95 1.68 -14.52 12.34
C GLY A 95 0.89 -14.84 11.07
N ALA A 96 0.32 -13.82 10.42
CA ALA A 96 -0.38 -14.00 9.15
C ALA A 96 0.58 -14.41 8.02
N ALA A 97 1.77 -13.80 7.94
CA ALA A 97 2.78 -14.15 6.94
C ALA A 97 3.22 -15.61 7.07
N HIS A 98 3.52 -16.06 8.29
CA HIS A 98 3.86 -17.47 8.55
C HIS A 98 2.71 -18.43 8.21
N ALA A 99 1.47 -18.09 8.55
CA ALA A 99 0.31 -18.92 8.23
C ALA A 99 0.09 -19.05 6.71
N ILE A 100 0.22 -17.94 5.96
CA ILE A 100 0.15 -17.96 4.49
C ILE A 100 1.24 -18.88 3.91
N VAL A 101 2.49 -18.65 4.31
CA VAL A 101 3.63 -19.42 3.81
C VAL A 101 3.45 -20.93 4.10
N LYS A 102 3.03 -21.27 5.32
CA LYS A 102 2.79 -22.66 5.73
C LYS A 102 1.69 -23.31 4.88
N GLY A 103 0.60 -22.61 4.63
CA GLY A 103 -0.48 -23.08 3.75
C GLY A 103 0.02 -23.34 2.33
N LEU A 104 0.69 -22.38 1.71
CA LEU A 104 1.21 -22.49 0.35
C LEU A 104 2.30 -23.56 0.22
N ALA A 105 3.23 -23.66 1.18
CA ALA A 105 4.30 -24.65 1.17
C ALA A 105 3.80 -26.10 1.35
N SER A 106 2.61 -26.30 1.88
CA SER A 106 1.99 -27.63 2.04
C SER A 106 1.43 -28.21 0.75
N LYS A 107 1.28 -27.40 -0.31
CA LYS A 107 0.76 -27.84 -1.62
C LYS A 107 1.80 -28.64 -2.40
N SER A 108 1.32 -29.51 -3.29
CA SER A 108 2.15 -30.21 -4.31
C SER A 108 2.26 -29.39 -5.62
N SER A 109 1.36 -28.45 -5.86
CA SER A 109 1.33 -27.59 -7.05
C SER A 109 2.04 -26.25 -6.79
N THR A 110 2.46 -25.59 -7.88
CA THR A 110 2.97 -24.22 -7.81
C THR A 110 1.88 -23.27 -7.35
N SER A 111 2.24 -22.35 -6.46
CA SER A 111 1.38 -21.30 -5.94
C SER A 111 2.12 -19.96 -5.85
N TYR A 112 1.36 -18.88 -5.78
CA TYR A 112 1.91 -17.53 -5.81
C TYR A 112 1.50 -16.75 -4.58
N LEU A 113 2.43 -15.96 -4.04
CA LEU A 113 2.17 -14.99 -2.96
C LEU A 113 2.58 -13.61 -3.41
N ILE A 114 1.63 -12.69 -3.48
CA ILE A 114 1.86 -11.28 -3.75
C ILE A 114 1.62 -10.52 -2.44
N HIS A 115 2.71 -10.12 -1.80
CA HIS A 115 2.70 -9.40 -0.52
C HIS A 115 2.89 -7.91 -0.73
N THR A 116 2.22 -7.11 0.08
CA THR A 116 2.41 -5.66 0.13
C THR A 116 3.28 -5.28 1.32
N SER A 117 4.45 -4.76 1.04
CA SER A 117 5.33 -4.06 1.97
C SER A 117 5.10 -2.53 1.88
N GLY A 118 6.09 -1.72 2.13
CA GLY A 118 6.04 -0.26 1.96
C GLY A 118 7.42 0.39 2.03
N THR A 119 7.62 1.49 1.29
CA THR A 119 8.92 2.19 1.32
C THR A 119 9.20 2.89 2.65
N GLY A 120 8.31 2.74 3.65
CA GLY A 120 8.63 2.99 5.05
C GLY A 120 9.85 2.20 5.54
N ILE A 121 10.15 1.04 4.95
CA ILE A 121 11.36 0.26 5.21
C ILE A 121 12.65 1.06 4.99
N LEU A 122 12.64 2.07 4.12
CA LEU A 122 13.81 2.88 3.76
C LEU A 122 14.10 4.01 4.75
N LEU A 123 13.20 4.27 5.72
CA LEU A 123 13.33 5.36 6.69
C LEU A 123 14.37 5.11 7.78
N TYR A 124 14.83 3.87 7.92
CA TYR A 124 15.61 3.42 9.06
C TYR A 124 16.87 4.28 9.33
N LYS A 125 17.55 4.77 8.26
CA LYS A 125 18.75 5.60 8.41
C LYS A 125 18.47 6.92 9.12
N ASP A 126 17.40 7.60 8.71
CA ASP A 126 17.02 8.89 9.31
C ASP A 126 16.46 8.68 10.73
N ILE A 127 15.77 7.56 10.96
CA ILE A 127 15.29 7.17 12.30
C ILE A 127 16.48 6.90 13.22
N ASP A 128 17.45 6.08 12.80
CA ASP A 128 18.62 5.70 13.59
C ASP A 128 19.52 6.90 13.92
N SER A 129 19.70 7.79 12.95
CA SER A 129 20.48 9.02 13.13
C SER A 129 19.71 10.15 13.80
N ASN A 130 18.40 9.96 14.05
CA ASN A 130 17.48 11.01 14.52
C ASN A 130 17.55 12.28 13.66
N THR A 131 17.66 12.12 12.33
CA THR A 131 17.77 13.22 11.35
C THR A 131 16.45 13.37 10.62
N TYR A 132 15.77 14.48 10.88
CA TYR A 132 14.46 14.76 10.29
C TYR A 132 14.43 16.12 9.58
N GLY A 133 13.78 16.17 8.43
CA GLY A 133 13.60 17.40 7.66
C GLY A 133 14.72 17.72 6.67
N GLU A 134 15.82 16.97 6.68
CA GLU A 134 16.96 17.20 5.79
C GLU A 134 16.92 16.30 4.55
N ALA A 135 17.45 16.79 3.45
CA ALA A 135 17.49 16.07 2.18
C ALA A 135 18.51 14.93 2.21
N SER A 136 18.14 13.78 1.63
CA SER A 136 19.06 12.70 1.29
C SER A 136 19.12 12.52 -0.22
N SER A 137 20.32 12.30 -0.76
CA SER A 137 20.52 12.01 -2.19
C SER A 137 20.36 10.51 -2.52
N HIS A 138 20.25 9.65 -1.50
CA HIS A 138 20.17 8.20 -1.71
C HIS A 138 18.85 7.79 -2.36
N VAL A 139 18.96 6.94 -3.39
CA VAL A 139 17.81 6.41 -4.13
C VAL A 139 17.97 4.91 -4.27
N TYR A 140 17.02 4.16 -3.74
CA TYR A 140 16.99 2.71 -3.87
C TYR A 140 16.44 2.28 -5.23
N ASN A 141 16.83 1.10 -5.68
CA ASN A 141 16.47 0.57 -7.00
C ASN A 141 16.17 -0.93 -6.89
N ASP A 142 15.08 -1.38 -7.50
CA ASP A 142 14.65 -2.78 -7.46
C ASP A 142 15.25 -3.65 -8.59
N TRP A 143 16.17 -3.11 -9.38
CA TRP A 143 16.84 -3.80 -10.47
C TRP A 143 18.34 -3.92 -10.26
N ASP A 144 19.02 -2.78 -10.16
CA ASP A 144 20.43 -2.70 -9.87
C ASP A 144 20.61 -2.63 -8.34
N ASN A 145 21.49 -3.45 -7.78
CA ASN A 145 21.77 -3.50 -6.33
C ASN A 145 20.53 -3.82 -5.47
N LEU A 146 19.71 -4.79 -5.87
CA LEU A 146 18.55 -5.24 -5.09
C LEU A 146 18.92 -5.60 -3.64
N SER A 147 20.17 -6.06 -3.40
CA SER A 147 20.71 -6.32 -2.08
C SER A 147 20.65 -5.11 -1.11
N ASP A 148 20.67 -3.89 -1.63
CA ASP A 148 20.55 -2.68 -0.81
C ASP A 148 19.18 -2.57 -0.13
N VAL A 149 18.17 -3.25 -0.68
CA VAL A 149 16.82 -3.32 -0.12
C VAL A 149 16.59 -4.63 0.64
N THR A 150 17.06 -5.75 0.08
CA THR A 150 16.80 -7.06 0.68
C THR A 150 17.72 -7.40 1.85
N ASN A 151 18.77 -6.63 2.10
CA ASN A 151 19.72 -6.78 3.23
C ASN A 151 19.64 -5.62 4.25
N LEU A 152 18.50 -4.92 4.30
CA LEU A 152 18.25 -3.91 5.32
C LEU A 152 18.31 -4.51 6.74
N PRO A 153 18.67 -3.72 7.77
CA PRO A 153 18.72 -4.21 9.14
C PRO A 153 17.34 -4.65 9.63
N ASP A 154 17.33 -5.62 10.55
CA ASP A 154 16.09 -6.26 11.02
C ASP A 154 15.13 -5.30 11.75
N HIS A 155 15.64 -4.20 12.30
CA HIS A 155 14.81 -3.17 12.95
C HIS A 155 14.21 -2.15 11.98
N ALA A 156 14.55 -2.21 10.69
CA ALA A 156 13.88 -1.35 9.69
C ALA A 156 12.38 -1.68 9.63
N PRO A 157 11.50 -0.68 9.49
CA PRO A 157 10.07 -0.92 9.34
C PRO A 157 9.79 -1.98 8.27
N HIS A 158 8.76 -2.81 8.42
CA HIS A 158 8.35 -3.89 7.51
C HIS A 158 9.36 -5.02 7.29
N ARG A 159 10.61 -4.85 7.73
CA ARG A 159 11.71 -5.76 7.40
C ARG A 159 11.48 -7.20 7.86
N VAL A 160 10.90 -7.40 9.03
CA VAL A 160 10.70 -8.74 9.60
C VAL A 160 9.81 -9.59 8.70
N VAL A 161 8.69 -9.04 8.23
CA VAL A 161 7.76 -9.75 7.34
C VAL A 161 8.35 -9.90 5.94
N ASP A 162 9.02 -8.88 5.39
CA ASP A 162 9.71 -8.98 4.10
C ASP A 162 10.72 -10.14 4.10
N LYS A 163 11.46 -10.36 5.21
CA LYS A 163 12.37 -11.52 5.35
C LYS A 163 11.63 -12.85 5.28
N ILE A 164 10.50 -12.98 5.96
CA ILE A 164 9.68 -14.21 5.91
C ILE A 164 9.27 -14.52 4.47
N ILE A 165 8.82 -13.51 3.72
CA ILE A 165 8.39 -13.68 2.33
C ILE A 165 9.56 -14.02 1.39
N LEU A 166 10.70 -13.33 1.53
CA LEU A 166 11.92 -13.60 0.75
C LEU A 166 12.45 -15.00 1.04
N GLN A 167 12.47 -15.40 2.33
CA GLN A 167 12.89 -16.74 2.75
C GLN A 167 11.98 -17.81 2.17
N ALA A 168 10.67 -17.63 2.20
CA ALA A 168 9.71 -18.56 1.61
C ALA A 168 9.94 -18.76 0.10
N GLY A 169 10.20 -17.67 -0.64
CA GLY A 169 10.52 -17.71 -2.06
C GLY A 169 11.88 -18.33 -2.39
N THR A 170 12.75 -18.53 -1.38
CA THR A 170 14.05 -19.18 -1.51
C THR A 170 13.98 -20.67 -1.09
N GLU A 171 13.45 -20.93 0.10
CA GLU A 171 13.41 -22.28 0.68
C GLU A 171 12.38 -23.19 -0.02
N HIS A 172 11.31 -22.61 -0.55
CA HIS A 172 10.25 -23.31 -1.25
C HIS A 172 10.15 -22.90 -2.73
N ALA A 173 11.29 -22.48 -3.33
CA ALA A 173 11.34 -21.92 -4.69
C ALA A 173 10.78 -22.85 -5.78
N ASP A 174 10.72 -24.16 -5.54
CA ASP A 174 10.12 -25.14 -6.42
C ASP A 174 8.61 -24.98 -6.59
N LYS A 175 7.91 -24.52 -5.52
CA LYS A 175 6.45 -24.48 -5.47
C LYS A 175 5.84 -23.18 -4.93
N VAL A 176 6.56 -22.34 -4.20
CA VAL A 176 6.06 -21.06 -3.72
C VAL A 176 6.78 -19.91 -4.41
N LYS A 177 6.06 -19.20 -5.27
CA LYS A 177 6.56 -18.03 -6.00
C LYS A 177 6.13 -16.77 -5.27
N THR A 178 7.07 -16.04 -4.68
CA THR A 178 6.77 -14.82 -3.89
C THR A 178 7.11 -13.55 -4.65
N ALA A 179 6.25 -12.55 -4.55
CA ALA A 179 6.52 -11.18 -4.97
C ALA A 179 6.19 -10.22 -3.83
N ILE A 180 7.08 -9.27 -3.57
CA ILE A 180 6.88 -8.16 -2.64
C ILE A 180 6.67 -6.90 -3.46
N VAL A 181 5.50 -6.28 -3.33
CA VAL A 181 5.22 -4.95 -3.87
C VAL A 181 5.45 -3.95 -2.75
N CYS A 182 6.36 -3.02 -2.99
CA CYS A 182 6.80 -2.03 -1.99
C CYS A 182 6.44 -0.61 -2.48
N PRO A 183 5.20 -0.14 -2.23
CA PRO A 183 4.74 1.17 -2.67
C PRO A 183 5.30 2.29 -1.80
N PRO A 184 5.53 3.48 -2.40
CA PRO A 184 5.89 4.71 -1.69
C PRO A 184 4.63 5.40 -1.13
N THR A 185 4.66 6.73 -0.97
CA THR A 185 3.45 7.51 -0.64
C THR A 185 2.35 7.25 -1.66
N ILE A 186 1.27 6.60 -1.21
CA ILE A 186 0.13 6.31 -2.07
C ILE A 186 -0.88 7.45 -1.94
N TYR A 187 -1.38 7.95 -3.08
CA TYR A 187 -2.37 9.02 -3.12
C TYR A 187 -3.55 8.69 -4.06
N GLY A 188 -4.48 9.60 -4.15
CA GLY A 188 -5.72 9.41 -4.92
C GLY A 188 -6.83 8.78 -4.08
N ARG A 189 -7.97 8.53 -4.71
CA ARG A 189 -9.15 7.94 -4.07
C ARG A 189 -9.35 6.51 -4.55
N GLY A 190 -9.51 5.58 -3.60
CA GLY A 190 -9.81 4.19 -3.88
C GLY A 190 -11.27 3.96 -4.28
N ARG A 191 -11.51 2.89 -5.06
CA ARG A 191 -12.83 2.43 -5.55
C ARG A 191 -13.27 1.13 -4.86
N GLY A 192 -12.52 0.69 -3.87
CA GLY A 192 -12.84 -0.51 -3.09
C GLY A 192 -14.10 -0.35 -2.23
N PRO A 193 -14.56 -1.45 -1.60
CA PRO A 193 -15.88 -1.52 -0.97
C PRO A 193 -16.00 -0.73 0.33
N ASP A 194 -14.89 -0.29 0.96
CA ASP A 194 -14.96 0.31 2.28
C ASP A 194 -14.08 1.56 2.44
N ASN A 195 -12.74 1.42 2.51
CA ASN A 195 -11.86 2.55 2.75
C ASN A 195 -11.33 3.18 1.45
N PRO A 196 -11.81 4.37 1.03
CA PRO A 196 -11.31 5.06 -0.16
C PRO A 196 -10.16 6.03 0.13
N ARG A 197 -9.73 6.19 1.41
CA ARG A 197 -8.80 7.21 1.88
C ARG A 197 -7.38 6.67 1.99
N SER A 198 -6.42 7.37 1.38
CA SER A 198 -4.99 7.15 1.64
C SER A 198 -4.58 7.68 3.03
N HIS A 199 -3.30 7.58 3.40
CA HIS A 199 -2.87 7.93 4.74
C HIS A 199 -2.10 9.25 4.81
N GLN A 200 -0.88 9.32 4.28
CA GLN A 200 0.10 10.37 4.58
C GLN A 200 -0.36 11.80 4.21
N VAL A 201 -0.76 12.02 2.97
CA VAL A 201 -1.16 13.35 2.49
C VAL A 201 -2.52 13.79 3.05
N PRO A 202 -3.55 12.92 3.11
CA PRO A 202 -4.78 13.26 3.82
C PRO A 202 -4.57 13.58 5.30
N GLU A 203 -3.66 12.88 5.98
CA GLU A 203 -3.37 13.14 7.38
C GLU A 203 -2.65 14.47 7.59
N LEU A 204 -1.68 14.82 6.71
CA LEU A 204 -1.06 16.15 6.68
C LEU A 204 -2.12 17.24 6.45
N THR A 205 -3.06 16.99 5.53
CA THR A 205 -4.15 17.92 5.22
C THR A 205 -5.08 18.12 6.42
N ARG A 206 -5.49 17.03 7.07
CA ARG A 206 -6.30 17.08 8.29
C ARG A 206 -5.62 17.93 9.37
N CYS A 207 -4.34 17.65 9.62
CA CYS A 207 -3.56 18.38 10.61
C CYS A 207 -3.42 19.87 10.24
N THR A 208 -3.15 20.20 8.98
CA THR A 208 -3.08 21.60 8.48
C THR A 208 -4.38 22.34 8.74
N ILE A 209 -5.53 21.75 8.43
CA ILE A 209 -6.84 22.38 8.67
C ILE A 209 -7.07 22.58 10.18
N GLN A 210 -6.77 21.59 11.00
CA GLN A 210 -6.98 21.67 12.45
C GLN A 210 -6.04 22.65 13.15
N GLN A 211 -4.79 22.77 12.68
CA GLN A 211 -3.82 23.73 13.20
C GLN A 211 -4.11 25.18 12.72
N GLY A 212 -4.86 25.33 11.61
CA GLY A 212 -5.12 26.63 10.98
C GLY A 212 -3.94 27.20 10.20
N HIS A 213 -2.88 26.42 9.98
CA HIS A 213 -1.69 26.76 9.19
C HIS A 213 -1.00 25.50 8.65
N GLY A 214 -0.18 25.64 7.59
CA GLY A 214 0.68 24.57 7.10
C GLY A 214 1.86 24.29 8.03
N PHE A 215 2.44 23.11 7.91
CA PHE A 215 3.67 22.76 8.63
C PHE A 215 4.51 21.76 7.83
N HIS A 216 5.81 21.75 8.06
CA HIS A 216 6.75 20.71 7.65
C HIS A 216 7.67 20.32 8.82
N VAL A 217 8.33 19.19 8.75
CA VAL A 217 9.27 18.75 9.78
C VAL A 217 10.66 19.30 9.48
N GLY A 218 11.34 19.88 10.49
CA GLY A 218 12.68 20.41 10.37
C GLY A 218 12.80 21.43 9.24
N ALA A 219 13.74 21.23 8.31
CA ALA A 219 13.91 22.11 7.15
C ALA A 219 12.91 21.85 5.99
N GLY A 220 12.07 20.83 6.10
CA GLY A 220 11.07 20.47 5.08
C GLY A 220 11.66 19.95 3.76
N LYS A 221 12.92 19.51 3.75
CA LYS A 221 13.67 19.13 2.54
C LYS A 221 13.67 17.63 2.23
N THR A 222 12.99 16.82 3.02
CA THR A 222 12.95 15.37 2.84
C THR A 222 12.23 14.97 1.56
N TYR A 223 12.80 13.98 0.88
CA TYR A 223 12.29 13.43 -0.37
C TYR A 223 11.54 12.13 -0.14
N TRP A 224 10.40 11.99 -0.82
CA TRP A 224 9.71 10.72 -1.02
C TRP A 224 9.37 10.52 -2.50
N SER A 225 9.20 9.25 -2.87
CA SER A 225 8.51 8.92 -4.12
C SER A 225 7.01 8.76 -3.85
N ASN A 226 6.18 8.79 -4.89
CA ASN A 226 4.74 8.61 -4.78
C ASN A 226 4.18 7.71 -5.89
N VAL A 227 2.96 7.21 -5.68
CA VAL A 227 2.19 6.47 -6.68
C VAL A 227 0.69 6.72 -6.49
N HIS A 228 -0.05 6.90 -7.58
CA HIS A 228 -1.52 6.92 -7.51
C HIS A 228 -2.05 5.50 -7.23
N VAL A 229 -3.05 5.36 -6.36
CA VAL A 229 -3.57 4.04 -5.95
C VAL A 229 -4.05 3.19 -7.13
N GLN A 230 -4.59 3.82 -8.19
CA GLN A 230 -5.03 3.10 -9.38
C GLN A 230 -3.85 2.62 -10.24
N ASP A 231 -2.76 3.37 -10.31
CA ASP A 231 -1.52 2.92 -10.97
C ASP A 231 -0.85 1.78 -10.19
N LEU A 232 -0.86 1.86 -8.85
CA LEU A 232 -0.42 0.77 -7.98
C LEU A 232 -1.24 -0.50 -8.23
N ALA A 233 -2.58 -0.37 -8.33
CA ALA A 233 -3.47 -1.49 -8.62
C ALA A 233 -3.18 -2.15 -9.98
N GLN A 234 -2.73 -1.39 -10.98
CA GLN A 234 -2.28 -1.95 -12.26
C GLN A 234 -1.02 -2.82 -12.10
N CYS A 235 -0.13 -2.51 -11.16
CA CYS A 235 1.02 -3.38 -10.88
C CYS A 235 0.55 -4.72 -10.28
N TYR A 236 -0.40 -4.70 -9.35
CA TYR A 236 -0.99 -5.93 -8.80
C TYR A 236 -1.71 -6.76 -9.88
N LEU A 237 -2.47 -6.11 -10.76
CA LEU A 237 -3.12 -6.79 -11.89
C LEU A 237 -2.08 -7.51 -12.75
N LYS A 238 -1.01 -6.84 -13.14
CA LYS A 238 0.06 -7.43 -13.97
C LYS A 238 0.79 -8.58 -13.28
N LEU A 239 0.96 -8.53 -11.96
CA LEU A 239 1.54 -9.65 -11.21
C LEU A 239 0.58 -10.84 -11.12
N VAL A 240 -0.73 -10.62 -10.95
CA VAL A 240 -1.74 -11.67 -10.99
C VAL A 240 -1.80 -12.29 -12.39
N GLU A 241 -1.82 -11.49 -13.46
CA GLU A 241 -1.76 -11.98 -14.84
C GLU A 241 -0.48 -12.77 -15.11
N ALA A 242 0.67 -12.33 -14.59
CA ALA A 242 1.91 -13.10 -14.70
C ALA A 242 1.81 -14.45 -13.96
N ALA A 243 1.21 -14.48 -12.77
CA ALA A 243 0.99 -15.72 -12.01
C ALA A 243 0.10 -16.69 -12.82
N ILE A 244 -1.02 -16.22 -13.36
CA ILE A 244 -1.92 -16.99 -14.24
C ILE A 244 -1.17 -17.51 -15.47
N ASN A 245 -0.23 -16.74 -16.00
CA ASN A 245 0.60 -17.12 -17.15
C ASN A 245 1.88 -17.88 -16.76
N GLY A 246 1.80 -18.73 -15.71
CA GLY A 246 2.91 -19.59 -15.28
C GLY A 246 4.11 -18.81 -14.71
N GLY A 247 3.89 -17.63 -14.18
CA GLY A 247 4.89 -16.78 -13.55
C GLY A 247 5.57 -15.76 -14.48
N LYS A 248 5.30 -15.79 -15.78
CA LYS A 248 5.96 -14.91 -16.77
C LYS A 248 5.05 -13.74 -17.17
N PRO A 249 5.62 -12.54 -17.42
CA PRO A 249 7.07 -12.21 -17.49
C PRO A 249 7.68 -11.76 -16.16
N ALA A 250 6.98 -11.86 -15.03
CA ALA A 250 7.47 -11.46 -13.72
C ALA A 250 8.67 -12.29 -13.24
N THR A 251 9.44 -11.76 -12.30
CA THR A 251 10.40 -12.50 -11.48
C THR A 251 9.85 -12.70 -10.09
N TRP A 252 10.26 -13.77 -9.42
CA TRP A 252 9.72 -14.24 -8.15
C TRP A 252 10.85 -14.64 -7.19
N GLY A 253 10.51 -14.82 -5.92
CA GLY A 253 11.45 -15.20 -4.88
C GLY A 253 12.49 -14.11 -4.61
N PRO A 254 13.80 -14.43 -4.58
CA PRO A 254 14.85 -13.44 -4.29
C PRO A 254 14.85 -12.23 -5.23
N GLU A 255 14.39 -12.40 -6.46
CA GLU A 255 14.26 -11.32 -7.46
C GLU A 255 12.83 -10.78 -7.57
N GLY A 256 11.93 -11.19 -6.70
CA GLY A 256 10.52 -10.82 -6.72
C GLY A 256 10.22 -9.54 -5.91
N TYR A 257 11.10 -8.56 -5.88
CA TYR A 257 10.90 -7.30 -5.15
C TYR A 257 10.60 -6.17 -6.13
N TYR A 258 9.45 -5.49 -5.98
CA TYR A 258 8.93 -4.51 -6.93
C TYR A 258 8.64 -3.19 -6.22
N PHE A 259 9.38 -2.15 -6.53
CA PHE A 259 8.94 -0.80 -6.24
C PHE A 259 7.84 -0.35 -7.22
N THR A 260 7.02 0.60 -6.78
CA THR A 260 5.99 1.22 -7.62
C THR A 260 6.05 2.73 -7.39
N GLU A 261 6.76 3.45 -8.23
CA GLU A 261 6.84 4.90 -8.12
C GLU A 261 6.50 5.60 -9.44
N ASN A 262 5.88 6.76 -9.33
CA ASN A 262 5.61 7.65 -10.46
C ASN A 262 6.67 8.76 -10.51
N GLU A 263 6.79 9.51 -9.43
CA GLU A 263 7.68 10.66 -9.32
C GLU A 263 8.16 10.87 -7.87
N ASP A 264 9.18 11.72 -7.70
CA ASP A 264 9.61 12.18 -6.39
C ASP A 264 8.93 13.51 -6.04
N PHE A 265 8.82 13.77 -4.75
CA PHE A 265 8.39 15.05 -4.21
C PHE A 265 9.15 15.40 -2.93
N VAL A 266 9.06 16.66 -2.53
CA VAL A 266 9.60 17.18 -1.26
C VAL A 266 8.43 17.45 -0.31
N TRP A 267 8.50 16.98 0.94
CA TRP A 267 7.41 17.17 1.89
C TRP A 267 7.09 18.64 2.18
N GLY A 268 8.10 19.53 2.18
CA GLY A 268 7.89 20.98 2.31
C GLY A 268 7.02 21.55 1.19
N ASP A 269 7.21 21.06 -0.05
CA ASP A 269 6.40 21.48 -1.19
C ASP A 269 4.95 21.00 -1.06
N VAL A 270 4.74 19.74 -0.66
CA VAL A 270 3.39 19.19 -0.42
C VAL A 270 2.69 19.98 0.69
N SER A 271 3.41 20.30 1.76
CA SER A 271 2.88 21.14 2.86
C SER A 271 2.43 22.50 2.36
N GLN A 272 3.22 23.13 1.48
CA GLN A 272 2.86 24.42 0.87
C GLN A 272 1.65 24.29 -0.06
N TRP A 273 1.59 23.24 -0.89
CA TRP A 273 0.43 23.02 -1.78
C TRP A 273 -0.86 22.84 -0.99
N VAL A 274 -0.80 22.04 0.09
CA VAL A 274 -1.95 21.81 0.99
C VAL A 274 -2.37 23.11 1.67
N ALA A 275 -1.44 23.89 2.22
CA ALA A 275 -1.74 25.15 2.89
C ALA A 275 -2.35 26.17 1.92
N THR A 276 -1.77 26.31 0.72
CA THR A 276 -2.27 27.23 -0.31
C THR A 276 -3.69 26.86 -0.74
N GLU A 277 -3.96 25.57 -0.95
CA GLU A 277 -5.29 25.10 -1.34
C GLU A 277 -6.30 25.22 -0.19
N ALA A 278 -5.90 24.90 1.05
CA ALA A 278 -6.75 25.07 2.23
C ALA A 278 -7.18 26.53 2.45
N LYS A 279 -6.25 27.49 2.26
CA LYS A 279 -6.57 28.92 2.26
C LYS A 279 -7.54 29.30 1.14
N LYS A 280 -7.29 28.82 -0.07
CA LYS A 280 -8.14 29.09 -1.24
C LYS A 280 -9.57 28.58 -1.02
N GLN A 281 -9.74 27.45 -0.32
CA GLN A 281 -11.04 26.90 0.06
C GLN A 281 -11.62 27.53 1.33
N GLY A 282 -10.97 28.53 1.93
CA GLY A 282 -11.45 29.26 3.12
C GLY A 282 -11.35 28.48 4.43
N LEU A 283 -10.55 27.40 4.47
CA LEU A 283 -10.41 26.52 5.63
C LEU A 283 -9.38 27.00 6.65
N ILE A 284 -8.41 27.80 6.20
CA ILE A 284 -7.38 28.46 7.02
C ILE A 284 -7.24 29.93 6.60
N LYS A 285 -6.69 30.76 7.48
CA LYS A 285 -6.61 32.22 7.25
C LYS A 285 -5.47 32.63 6.32
N ASP A 286 -4.31 31.99 6.48
CA ASP A 286 -3.15 32.23 5.63
C ASP A 286 -2.46 30.90 5.28
N ASP A 287 -1.63 30.91 4.24
CA ASP A 287 -0.94 29.75 3.72
C ASP A 287 0.52 29.63 4.19
N LYS A 288 0.85 30.28 5.32
CA LYS A 288 2.18 30.14 5.91
C LYS A 288 2.42 28.70 6.37
N VAL A 289 3.62 28.22 6.11
CA VAL A 289 4.08 26.91 6.56
C VAL A 289 5.13 27.09 7.65
N GLN A 290 4.92 26.44 8.79
CA GLN A 290 5.80 26.49 9.96
C GLN A 290 6.70 25.26 10.01
N SER A 291 7.93 25.44 10.53
CA SER A 291 8.81 24.33 10.83
C SER A 291 8.43 23.72 12.17
N PHE A 292 8.15 22.41 12.18
CA PHE A 292 7.86 21.64 13.38
C PHE A 292 9.06 20.76 13.77
N THR A 293 9.26 20.61 15.09
CA THR A 293 10.19 19.62 15.61
C THR A 293 9.62 18.19 15.43
N LYS A 294 10.46 17.20 15.67
CA LYS A 294 10.06 15.79 15.73
C LYS A 294 8.88 15.59 16.69
N GLU A 295 8.99 16.11 17.90
CA GLU A 295 7.99 15.96 18.96
C GLU A 295 6.67 16.63 18.61
N GLN A 296 6.71 17.79 17.96
CA GLN A 296 5.50 18.46 17.48
C GLN A 296 4.79 17.67 16.40
N ALA A 297 5.54 17.09 15.45
CA ALA A 297 4.96 16.26 14.40
C ALA A 297 4.39 14.94 14.95
N ASP A 298 5.09 14.28 15.88
CA ASP A 298 4.64 13.05 16.54
C ASP A 298 3.44 13.31 17.46
N GLY A 299 3.28 14.53 17.97
CA GLY A 299 2.10 14.97 18.71
C GLY A 299 0.83 15.13 17.87
N LEU A 300 0.96 15.27 16.55
CA LEU A 300 -0.20 15.37 15.63
C LEU A 300 -0.75 13.99 15.24
N THR A 301 0.12 13.04 15.06
CA THR A 301 -0.23 11.66 14.69
C THR A 301 0.94 10.71 14.98
N THR A 302 0.64 9.45 15.21
CA THR A 302 1.67 8.41 15.39
C THR A 302 2.60 8.37 14.18
N TRP A 303 3.93 8.41 14.43
CA TRP A 303 4.96 8.42 13.40
C TRP A 303 4.99 9.68 12.51
N GLY A 304 4.42 10.80 12.94
CA GLY A 304 4.35 12.04 12.16
C GLY A 304 5.72 12.51 11.67
N SER A 305 6.74 12.50 12.54
CA SER A 305 8.10 12.86 12.19
C SER A 305 8.70 11.95 11.11
N ALA A 306 8.49 10.65 11.20
CA ALA A 306 8.98 9.70 10.21
C ALA A 306 8.23 9.81 8.87
N MET A 307 6.90 9.94 8.92
CA MET A 307 6.06 10.06 7.71
C MET A 307 6.35 11.29 6.87
N TRP A 308 6.69 12.40 7.51
CA TRP A 308 6.82 13.70 6.83
C TRP A 308 8.22 14.30 6.91
N GLY A 309 9.10 13.70 7.72
CA GLY A 309 10.43 14.25 8.00
C GLY A 309 11.60 13.31 7.74
N ALA A 310 11.37 12.05 7.36
CA ALA A 310 12.43 11.13 6.94
C ALA A 310 12.40 10.89 5.43
N ASN A 311 13.49 10.43 4.82
CA ASN A 311 13.62 10.25 3.38
C ASN A 311 13.25 8.82 2.95
N SER A 312 12.52 8.71 1.83
CA SER A 312 12.16 7.44 1.23
C SER A 312 12.04 7.59 -0.30
N ARG A 313 13.15 7.32 -1.01
CA ARG A 313 13.20 7.41 -2.47
C ARG A 313 13.51 6.07 -3.09
N ALA A 314 12.72 5.71 -4.07
CA ALA A 314 12.86 4.44 -4.80
C ALA A 314 12.66 4.62 -6.30
N ARG A 315 13.15 3.65 -7.10
CA ARG A 315 12.92 3.57 -8.54
C ARG A 315 12.32 2.21 -8.89
N ALA A 316 11.16 2.25 -9.51
CA ALA A 316 10.43 1.09 -10.01
C ALA A 316 10.94 0.69 -11.39
N VAL A 317 12.12 0.10 -11.45
CA VAL A 317 12.73 -0.35 -12.72
C VAL A 317 12.17 -1.70 -13.13
N ARG A 318 12.02 -2.63 -12.18
CA ARG A 318 11.58 -4.01 -12.43
C ARG A 318 10.18 -4.07 -13.02
N ALA A 319 9.22 -3.39 -12.40
CA ALA A 319 7.85 -3.35 -12.90
C ALA A 319 7.75 -2.75 -14.31
N ARG A 320 8.50 -1.70 -14.59
CA ARG A 320 8.56 -1.10 -15.94
C ARG A 320 9.15 -2.04 -16.98
N LYS A 321 10.32 -2.65 -16.67
CA LYS A 321 11.03 -3.51 -17.63
C LYS A 321 10.31 -4.83 -17.89
N LEU A 322 9.83 -5.50 -16.85
CA LEU A 322 9.28 -6.85 -17.01
C LEU A 322 7.78 -6.84 -17.28
N LEU A 323 7.03 -5.98 -16.57
CA LEU A 323 5.58 -5.99 -16.65
C LEU A 323 5.02 -4.92 -17.62
N GLY A 324 5.87 -4.07 -18.20
CA GLY A 324 5.42 -2.92 -18.98
C GLY A 324 4.49 -2.00 -18.16
N TRP A 325 4.73 -1.93 -16.83
CA TRP A 325 3.95 -1.08 -15.95
C TRP A 325 4.35 0.38 -16.14
N GLU A 326 3.37 1.24 -16.33
CA GLU A 326 3.56 2.69 -16.49
C GLU A 326 2.47 3.42 -15.73
N PRO A 327 2.81 4.34 -14.81
CA PRO A 327 1.83 5.21 -14.16
C PRO A 327 1.23 6.18 -15.18
N LYS A 328 -0.11 6.38 -15.10
CA LYS A 328 -0.89 7.20 -16.07
C LYS A 328 -1.87 8.14 -15.41
N CYS A 329 -2.07 8.03 -14.09
CA CYS A 329 -3.01 8.86 -13.37
C CYS A 329 -2.47 10.27 -13.15
N ALA A 330 -3.36 11.17 -12.74
CA ALA A 330 -3.02 12.55 -12.39
C ALA A 330 -1.91 12.59 -11.32
N SER A 331 -1.06 13.62 -11.35
CA SER A 331 0.02 13.80 -10.38
C SER A 331 -0.50 14.00 -8.95
N LEU A 332 0.38 13.78 -7.96
CA LEU A 332 0.05 14.06 -6.56
C LEU A 332 -0.45 15.51 -6.40
N LYS A 333 0.25 16.48 -7.01
CA LYS A 333 -0.09 17.89 -6.95
C LYS A 333 -1.50 18.18 -7.48
N ASP A 334 -1.88 17.55 -8.59
CA ASP A 334 -3.20 17.74 -9.20
C ASP A 334 -4.34 17.17 -8.34
N THR A 335 -4.05 16.25 -7.44
CA THR A 335 -5.04 15.66 -6.52
C THR A 335 -5.23 16.45 -5.23
N ILE A 336 -4.33 17.38 -4.89
CA ILE A 336 -4.39 18.18 -3.65
C ILE A 336 -5.75 18.89 -3.47
N PRO A 337 -6.33 19.56 -4.48
CA PRO A 337 -7.61 20.25 -4.28
C PRO A 337 -8.74 19.32 -3.82
N LYS A 338 -8.81 18.12 -4.40
CA LYS A 338 -9.81 17.12 -4.03
C LYS A 338 -9.53 16.51 -2.64
N THR A 339 -8.27 16.32 -2.31
CA THR A 339 -7.86 15.82 -0.99
C THR A 339 -8.23 16.81 0.10
N VAL A 340 -7.95 18.10 -0.09
CA VAL A 340 -8.30 19.18 0.86
C VAL A 340 -9.82 19.26 1.05
N ALA A 341 -10.60 19.28 -0.03
CA ALA A 341 -12.07 19.29 0.04
C ALA A 341 -12.64 18.07 0.78
N TYR A 342 -12.09 16.88 0.51
CA TYR A 342 -12.53 15.65 1.15
C TYR A 342 -12.24 15.64 2.66
N GLU A 343 -11.04 16.04 3.09
CA GLU A 343 -10.70 16.12 4.50
C GLU A 343 -11.51 17.20 5.24
N ALA A 344 -11.77 18.34 4.61
CA ALA A 344 -12.66 19.35 5.17
C ALA A 344 -14.08 18.82 5.39
N GLN A 345 -14.63 18.10 4.43
CA GLN A 345 -15.94 17.45 4.59
C GLN A 345 -15.94 16.44 5.73
N ARG A 346 -14.90 15.62 5.84
CA ARG A 346 -14.79 14.62 6.93
C ARG A 346 -14.76 15.30 8.28
N LEU A 347 -13.96 16.35 8.45
CA LEU A 347 -13.87 17.10 9.72
C LEU A 347 -15.21 17.73 10.11
N ASN A 348 -16.01 18.18 9.13
CA ASN A 348 -17.33 18.76 9.40
C ASN A 348 -18.41 17.70 9.71
N THR A 349 -18.21 16.45 9.28
CA THR A 349 -19.15 15.35 9.54
C THR A 349 -18.77 14.52 10.78
N GLU A 350 -17.55 14.66 11.31
CA GLU A 350 -17.18 14.05 12.58
C GLU A 350 -17.91 14.75 13.74
N PRO A 351 -18.44 14.00 14.72
CA PRO A 351 -19.08 14.59 15.90
C PRO A 351 -18.12 15.58 16.59
N GLY A 352 -18.56 16.80 16.78
CA GLY A 352 -17.76 17.83 17.45
C GLY A 352 -17.35 17.41 18.87
N HIS A 353 -16.30 18.03 19.40
CA HIS A 353 -15.77 17.72 20.74
C HIS A 353 -16.84 17.85 21.83
N ALA A 354 -17.81 18.76 21.65
CA ALA A 354 -18.93 18.93 22.59
C ALA A 354 -19.91 17.75 22.56
N ALA A 355 -20.20 17.19 21.37
CA ALA A 355 -21.06 16.01 21.23
C ALA A 355 -20.39 14.75 21.79
N LYS A 356 -19.08 14.59 21.57
CA LYS A 356 -18.29 13.50 22.20
C LYS A 356 -18.24 13.62 23.73
N ALA A 357 -18.10 14.83 24.26
CA ALA A 357 -18.10 15.08 25.70
C ALA A 357 -19.49 14.87 26.34
N ALA A 358 -20.56 15.06 25.56
CA ALA A 358 -21.93 14.83 26.00
C ALA A 358 -22.37 13.35 25.87
N GLY A 359 -21.55 12.47 25.31
CA GLY A 359 -21.91 11.06 25.08
C GLY A 359 -22.92 10.86 23.95
N GLU A 360 -23.03 11.83 23.03
CA GLU A 360 -23.96 11.80 21.88
C GLU A 360 -23.29 11.27 20.60
N ALA A 361 -22.04 10.75 20.72
CA ALA A 361 -21.25 10.25 19.59
C ALA A 361 -20.39 9.05 19.97
#